data_f806fe9894521885d2c7082e5df4a4c7
#
_entry.id   f806fe9894521885d2c7082e5df4a4c7
#
_cell.length_a   1.000
_cell.length_b   1.000
_cell.length_c   1.000
_cell.angle_alpha   90.00
_cell.angle_beta   90.00
_cell.angle_gamma   90.00
#
_symmetry.space_group_name_H-M   'P 1'
#
loop_
_entity.id
_entity.type
_entity.pdbx_description
1 polymer ?
#
loop_
_entity_poly.entity_id
_entity_poly.type
_entity_poly.pdbx_seq_one_letter_code
_entity_poly.pdbx_strand_id
1 'polypeptide(L)'
;HPSMLVAIEVDGQIIEDEIMEVRTELFQGSVYDLEVENLHNYVANGMVVHNSIYAWRGADWRNVQRFEQDFPDAQTILLEQNYRSRQNILNAAMGVIDRALNRKRKKLFTDRGEGEKIFFYEAPDDYAEASFVVDTIAQLVASRQFEPGDCAVMYRTNAQSRLIEEAFLQARLPYRLVGAQRFYGRREVKDIISFLRLIHNPADEASLDRVINVPPRGIGDKTLLTLHNVARQNNIQPGFVLLDLARGADSPYGSSFAGRASISLADFGGTLANWRAAAPLLTTSELFDRVLTDLNYKEYIDDESEEGVDRWGNVEELRRLALEYSTRSLDEFLENIALVSDQDTIVEGNVPTLLTLHAAKGLEFGAVFIVGLDDGILPHSRSFDEPEGMEEERRLFYVGITRAKDKLYLIRAIQRGGRGAAEETYPSRFLDDVPAELFIGKTRTGRSIHGRAPETLWSLHSKPQAASILEVKFRAGTHVRHQVWGEGIVLDSRIQDEDEIVDVVFESVGIKRLAASLANLTVIK
;
A
#
# COMPACT_ATOMS: atom_id res chain seq x y z
N HIS A 1 6.07 -20.26 34.01
CA HIS A 1 6.51 -20.53 35.40
C HIS A 1 6.07 -21.95 35.74
N PRO A 2 6.88 -22.79 36.39
CA PRO A 2 6.38 -24.03 36.97
C PRO A 2 5.17 -23.74 37.85
N SER A 3 4.20 -24.65 37.92
CA SER A 3 2.89 -24.49 38.59
C SER A 3 1.86 -23.61 37.87
N MET A 4 2.09 -23.21 36.63
CA MET A 4 1.02 -22.65 35.79
C MET A 4 0.26 -23.79 35.10
N LEU A 5 -1.08 -23.64 35.03
CA LEU A 5 -1.91 -24.52 34.23
C LEU A 5 -1.96 -24.02 32.79
N VAL A 6 -1.90 -24.94 31.83
CA VAL A 6 -2.06 -24.67 30.40
C VAL A 6 -3.12 -25.58 29.83
N ALA A 7 -3.89 -25.07 28.88
CA ALA A 7 -4.85 -25.90 28.17
C ALA A 7 -4.10 -26.79 27.18
N ILE A 8 -4.22 -28.10 27.32
CA ILE A 8 -3.62 -29.11 26.45
C ILE A 8 -4.69 -30.00 25.82
N GLU A 9 -4.42 -30.53 24.66
CA GLU A 9 -5.28 -31.52 24.01
C GLU A 9 -4.76 -32.93 24.32
N VAL A 10 -5.64 -33.78 24.89
CA VAL A 10 -5.37 -35.21 25.14
C VAL A 10 -6.57 -36.02 24.63
N ASP A 11 -6.32 -36.91 23.70
CA ASP A 11 -7.34 -37.79 23.08
C ASP A 11 -8.56 -37.04 22.51
N GLY A 12 -8.35 -35.87 21.92
CA GLY A 12 -9.40 -35.03 21.31
C GLY A 12 -10.20 -34.20 22.34
N GLN A 13 -9.80 -34.16 23.59
CA GLN A 13 -10.39 -33.32 24.64
C GLN A 13 -9.37 -32.30 25.11
N ILE A 14 -9.81 -31.06 25.33
CA ILE A 14 -8.97 -30.02 25.93
C ILE A 14 -9.08 -30.13 27.44
N ILE A 15 -7.94 -30.35 28.10
CA ILE A 15 -7.79 -30.42 29.55
C ILE A 15 -6.76 -29.41 30.02
N GLU A 16 -6.82 -29.06 31.30
CA GLU A 16 -5.79 -28.26 31.94
C GLU A 16 -4.71 -29.18 32.52
N ASP A 17 -3.44 -28.83 32.29
CA ASP A 17 -2.30 -29.53 32.85
C ASP A 17 -1.27 -28.55 33.41
N GLU A 18 -0.51 -28.99 34.39
CA GLU A 18 0.44 -28.15 35.12
C GLU A 18 1.81 -28.14 34.43
N ILE A 19 2.41 -26.95 34.25
CA ILE A 19 3.78 -26.84 33.77
C ILE A 19 4.75 -27.31 34.87
N MET A 20 5.30 -28.47 34.67
CA MET A 20 6.27 -29.06 35.60
C MET A 20 7.66 -28.44 35.47
N GLU A 21 8.08 -28.10 34.28
CA GLU A 21 9.39 -27.53 34.00
C GLU A 21 9.36 -26.62 32.77
N VAL A 22 10.11 -25.53 32.80
CA VAL A 22 10.35 -24.66 31.64
C VAL A 22 11.85 -24.70 31.31
N ARG A 23 12.17 -25.18 30.11
CA ARG A 23 13.54 -25.14 29.57
C ARG A 23 13.63 -24.22 28.37
N THR A 24 14.67 -23.42 28.30
CA THR A 24 14.98 -22.61 27.15
C THR A 24 16.12 -23.23 26.38
N GLU A 25 15.88 -23.61 25.13
CA GLU A 25 16.89 -24.17 24.25
C GLU A 25 17.10 -23.23 23.05
N LEU A 26 18.34 -23.08 22.61
CA LEU A 26 18.66 -22.37 21.38
C LEU A 26 18.23 -23.23 20.19
N PHE A 27 17.20 -22.77 19.47
CA PHE A 27 16.72 -23.42 18.27
C PHE A 27 17.32 -22.75 17.03
N GLN A 28 18.03 -23.52 16.18
CA GLN A 28 18.44 -23.11 14.85
C GLN A 28 17.65 -23.92 13.83
N GLY A 29 16.63 -23.29 13.25
CA GLY A 29 15.77 -23.93 12.25
C GLY A 29 14.64 -23.00 11.82
N SER A 30 13.87 -23.43 10.82
CA SER A 30 12.68 -22.70 10.36
C SER A 30 11.58 -22.81 11.41
N VAL A 31 10.95 -21.68 11.72
CA VAL A 31 9.76 -21.60 12.56
C VAL A 31 8.56 -21.40 11.63
N TYR A 32 7.54 -22.23 11.79
CA TYR A 32 6.33 -22.21 10.98
C TYR A 32 5.17 -21.65 11.80
N ASP A 33 4.38 -20.77 11.19
CA ASP A 33 3.06 -20.39 11.71
C ASP A 33 2.02 -21.26 11.02
N LEU A 34 1.08 -21.82 11.79
CA LEU A 34 0.05 -22.73 11.30
C LEU A 34 -1.29 -22.00 11.23
N GLU A 35 -1.95 -22.11 10.09
CA GLU A 35 -3.32 -21.63 9.89
C GLU A 35 -4.28 -22.81 9.92
N VAL A 36 -5.36 -22.69 10.71
CA VAL A 36 -6.40 -23.73 10.81
C VAL A 36 -7.68 -23.16 10.23
N GLU A 37 -8.19 -23.84 9.21
CA GLU A 37 -9.41 -23.45 8.51
C GLU A 37 -10.62 -23.42 9.47
N ASN A 38 -11.35 -22.31 9.49
CA ASN A 38 -12.57 -22.03 10.27
C ASN A 38 -12.44 -21.77 11.78
N LEU A 39 -11.35 -22.11 12.45
CA LEU A 39 -11.21 -21.90 13.90
C LEU A 39 -10.09 -20.95 14.28
N HIS A 40 -9.09 -20.78 13.41
CA HIS A 40 -7.90 -19.93 13.61
C HIS A 40 -7.17 -20.13 14.95
N ASN A 41 -7.52 -21.21 15.66
CA ASN A 41 -6.84 -21.73 16.83
C ASN A 41 -6.24 -23.08 16.45
N TYR A 42 -5.08 -23.40 16.95
CA TYR A 42 -4.46 -24.70 16.73
C TYR A 42 -3.77 -25.20 17.99
N VAL A 43 -3.55 -26.49 18.04
CA VAL A 43 -2.83 -27.14 19.13
C VAL A 43 -1.38 -27.34 18.68
N ALA A 44 -0.44 -26.68 19.35
CA ALA A 44 0.99 -26.87 19.13
C ALA A 44 1.62 -27.50 20.36
N ASN A 45 2.19 -28.70 20.23
CA ASN A 45 2.73 -29.48 21.34
C ASN A 45 1.73 -29.68 22.49
N GLY A 46 0.44 -29.89 22.15
CA GLY A 46 -0.63 -30.02 23.15
C GLY A 46 -1.18 -28.72 23.72
N MET A 47 -0.63 -27.55 23.37
CA MET A 47 -1.12 -26.23 23.82
C MET A 47 -2.00 -25.55 22.77
N VAL A 48 -3.11 -24.94 23.21
CA VAL A 48 -3.98 -24.13 22.34
C VAL A 48 -3.36 -22.76 22.15
N VAL A 49 -3.12 -22.36 20.90
CA VAL A 49 -2.53 -21.06 20.53
C VAL A 49 -3.42 -20.31 19.54
N HIS A 50 -3.32 -19.00 19.49
CA HIS A 50 -4.18 -18.13 18.70
C HIS A 50 -3.40 -17.02 17.98
N ASN A 51 -3.88 -16.62 16.79
CA ASN A 51 -3.28 -15.60 15.94
C ASN A 51 -4.26 -14.44 15.67
N SER A 52 -3.93 -13.19 16.03
CA SER A 52 -4.87 -12.06 16.04
C SER A 52 -4.68 -10.97 14.97
N ILE A 53 -3.55 -10.92 14.25
CA ILE A 53 -3.33 -9.88 13.22
C ILE A 53 -3.60 -10.36 11.78
N TYR A 54 -4.25 -11.48 11.61
CA TYR A 54 -4.63 -12.06 10.33
C TYR A 54 -6.16 -12.15 10.19
N ALA A 55 -6.88 -11.07 10.54
CA ALA A 55 -8.34 -11.03 10.36
C ALA A 55 -8.73 -11.25 8.90
N TRP A 56 -7.95 -10.73 7.97
CA TRP A 56 -8.11 -10.94 6.53
C TRP A 56 -7.92 -12.41 6.06
N ARG A 57 -7.28 -13.24 6.91
CA ARG A 57 -7.22 -14.70 6.76
C ARG A 57 -8.19 -15.43 7.68
N GLY A 58 -9.17 -14.70 8.23
CA GLY A 58 -10.21 -15.25 9.07
C GLY A 58 -9.87 -15.35 10.56
N ALA A 59 -8.77 -14.79 11.05
CA ALA A 59 -8.49 -14.74 12.48
C ALA A 59 -9.42 -13.75 13.19
N ASP A 60 -10.11 -14.20 14.25
CA ASP A 60 -11.06 -13.38 15.01
C ASP A 60 -10.60 -13.22 16.46
N TRP A 61 -10.20 -11.98 16.82
CA TRP A 61 -9.80 -11.64 18.19
C TRP A 61 -10.92 -11.87 19.22
N ARG A 62 -12.19 -11.89 18.79
CA ARG A 62 -13.35 -12.18 19.64
C ARG A 62 -13.28 -13.58 20.23
N ASN A 63 -12.53 -14.48 19.63
CA ASN A 63 -12.34 -15.84 20.17
C ASN A 63 -11.67 -15.83 21.54
N VAL A 64 -10.78 -14.87 21.80
CA VAL A 64 -10.18 -14.70 23.13
C VAL A 64 -11.23 -14.27 24.16
N GLN A 65 -12.16 -13.39 23.76
CA GLN A 65 -13.27 -12.99 24.66
C GLN A 65 -14.26 -14.12 24.88
N ARG A 66 -14.55 -14.91 23.83
CA ARG A 66 -15.41 -16.10 23.96
C ARG A 66 -14.80 -17.13 24.90
N PHE A 67 -13.50 -17.36 24.80
CA PHE A 67 -12.82 -18.27 25.73
C PHE A 67 -13.06 -17.89 27.19
N GLU A 68 -13.01 -16.61 27.55
CA GLU A 68 -13.28 -16.15 28.92
C GLU A 68 -14.75 -16.27 29.31
N GLN A 69 -15.68 -16.20 28.35
CA GLN A 69 -17.10 -16.43 28.58
C GLN A 69 -17.40 -17.91 28.73
N ASP A 70 -16.74 -18.74 27.92
CA ASP A 70 -16.92 -20.19 27.94
C ASP A 70 -16.24 -20.85 29.16
N PHE A 71 -15.14 -20.22 29.63
CA PHE A 71 -14.36 -20.68 30.80
C PHE A 71 -14.25 -19.58 31.85
N PRO A 72 -15.33 -19.24 32.58
CA PRO A 72 -15.34 -18.10 33.52
C PRO A 72 -14.40 -18.27 34.72
N ASP A 73 -14.01 -19.50 35.03
CA ASP A 73 -13.07 -19.83 36.11
C ASP A 73 -11.60 -19.79 35.66
N ALA A 74 -11.32 -19.50 34.36
CA ALA A 74 -9.99 -19.44 33.85
C ALA A 74 -9.21 -18.26 34.46
N GLN A 75 -8.04 -18.52 34.98
CA GLN A 75 -7.15 -17.47 35.54
C GLN A 75 -6.36 -16.79 34.41
N THR A 76 -6.58 -15.50 34.21
CA THR A 76 -5.80 -14.72 33.25
C THR A 76 -4.53 -14.20 33.87
N ILE A 77 -3.38 -14.56 33.30
CA ILE A 77 -2.06 -14.07 33.71
C ILE A 77 -1.53 -13.14 32.63
N LEU A 78 -1.24 -11.87 32.98
CA LEU A 78 -0.70 -10.90 32.05
C LEU A 78 0.84 -11.01 32.04
N LEU A 79 1.40 -11.29 30.86
CA LEU A 79 2.85 -11.22 30.64
C LEU A 79 3.20 -9.78 30.30
N GLU A 80 3.77 -9.03 31.27
CA GLU A 80 4.06 -7.61 31.15
C GLU A 80 5.54 -7.31 30.94
N GLN A 81 6.43 -8.22 31.33
CA GLN A 81 7.86 -8.04 31.10
C GLN A 81 8.22 -8.34 29.64
N ASN A 82 8.83 -7.35 29.00
CA ASN A 82 9.32 -7.44 27.62
C ASN A 82 10.85 -7.55 27.63
N TYR A 83 11.35 -8.55 26.91
CA TYR A 83 12.80 -8.85 26.82
C TYR A 83 13.44 -8.36 25.52
N ARG A 84 12.62 -7.90 24.55
CA ARG A 84 13.05 -7.51 23.21
C ARG A 84 13.43 -6.04 23.13
N SER A 85 12.51 -5.15 23.46
CA SER A 85 12.58 -3.72 23.15
C SER A 85 13.04 -2.87 24.32
N ARG A 86 13.59 -1.71 24.05
CA ARG A 86 13.84 -0.64 25.03
C ARG A 86 12.54 0.01 25.47
N GLN A 87 12.54 0.64 26.67
CA GLN A 87 11.33 1.19 27.28
C GLN A 87 10.66 2.28 26.44
N ASN A 88 11.42 3.17 25.78
CA ASN A 88 10.84 4.21 24.92
C ASN A 88 10.06 3.62 23.74
N ILE A 89 10.53 2.52 23.16
CA ILE A 89 9.80 1.78 22.09
C ILE A 89 8.51 1.17 22.66
N LEU A 90 8.57 0.59 23.86
CA LEU A 90 7.38 0.05 24.51
C LEU A 90 6.37 1.13 24.85
N ASN A 91 6.82 2.29 25.33
CA ASN A 91 5.95 3.42 25.63
C ASN A 91 5.26 3.95 24.36
N ALA A 92 5.98 4.03 23.23
CA ALA A 92 5.40 4.38 21.95
C ALA A 92 4.33 3.35 21.51
N ALA A 93 4.66 2.07 21.58
CA ALA A 93 3.73 0.99 21.25
C ALA A 93 2.49 1.01 22.16
N MET A 94 2.68 1.24 23.45
CA MET A 94 1.57 1.35 24.41
C MET A 94 0.69 2.55 24.12
N GLY A 95 1.26 3.71 23.78
CA GLY A 95 0.50 4.89 23.39
C GLY A 95 -0.48 4.59 22.24
N VAL A 96 0.01 3.89 21.21
CA VAL A 96 -0.80 3.49 20.06
C VAL A 96 -1.89 2.49 20.45
N ILE A 97 -1.53 1.39 21.13
CA ILE A 97 -2.46 0.29 21.37
C ILE A 97 -3.47 0.60 22.50
N ASP A 98 -3.16 1.54 23.41
CA ASP A 98 -4.07 1.93 24.49
C ASP A 98 -5.32 2.70 23.98
N ARG A 99 -5.29 3.16 22.73
CA ARG A 99 -6.45 3.73 22.03
C ARG A 99 -7.38 2.68 21.45
N ALA A 100 -6.94 1.42 21.39
CA ALA A 100 -7.76 0.33 20.86
C ALA A 100 -9.00 0.07 21.74
N LEU A 101 -10.14 -0.14 21.07
CA LEU A 101 -11.37 -0.57 21.73
C LEU A 101 -11.21 -2.01 22.21
N ASN A 102 -11.86 -2.36 23.31
CA ASN A 102 -11.95 -3.74 23.82
C ASN A 102 -10.60 -4.42 24.14
N ARG A 103 -9.64 -3.68 24.66
CA ARG A 103 -8.32 -4.21 25.03
C ARG A 103 -8.24 -4.52 26.53
N LYS A 104 -7.59 -5.66 26.88
CA LYS A 104 -7.08 -5.86 28.24
C LYS A 104 -5.89 -4.93 28.49
N ARG A 105 -6.04 -4.00 29.43
CA ARG A 105 -4.95 -3.07 29.79
C ARG A 105 -3.84 -3.84 30.49
N LYS A 106 -2.62 -3.74 29.96
CA LYS A 106 -1.37 -4.22 30.56
C LYS A 106 -0.30 -3.14 30.43
N LYS A 107 0.64 -3.14 31.36
CA LYS A 107 1.73 -2.17 31.36
C LYS A 107 3.04 -2.90 31.05
N LEU A 108 3.50 -2.78 29.81
CA LEU A 108 4.76 -3.38 29.42
C LEU A 108 5.94 -2.65 30.06
N PHE A 109 6.89 -3.40 30.60
CA PHE A 109 8.15 -2.91 31.14
C PHE A 109 9.32 -3.78 30.67
N THR A 110 10.53 -3.25 30.74
CA THR A 110 11.75 -3.97 30.36
C THR A 110 12.92 -3.61 31.25
N ASP A 111 13.82 -4.56 31.46
CA ASP A 111 15.09 -4.35 32.16
C ASP A 111 16.21 -3.83 31.24
N ARG A 112 15.91 -3.65 29.91
CA ARG A 112 16.88 -3.16 28.92
C ARG A 112 17.12 -1.64 28.99
N GLY A 113 16.46 -0.93 29.90
CA GLY A 113 16.57 0.51 30.08
C GLY A 113 15.73 1.32 29.07
N GLU A 114 15.78 2.66 29.23
CA GLU A 114 14.93 3.57 28.44
C GLU A 114 15.21 3.51 26.94
N GLY A 115 16.49 3.47 26.55
CA GLY A 115 16.90 3.52 25.15
C GLY A 115 16.82 4.93 24.55
N GLU A 116 17.06 5.02 23.25
CA GLU A 116 16.92 6.25 22.49
C GLU A 116 15.45 6.62 22.27
N LYS A 117 15.18 7.90 22.04
CA LYS A 117 13.86 8.38 21.62
C LYS A 117 13.59 7.95 20.19
N ILE A 118 12.29 7.94 19.83
CA ILE A 118 11.80 7.58 18.50
C ILE A 118 12.18 8.67 17.51
N PHE A 119 12.90 8.32 16.45
CA PHE A 119 13.26 9.29 15.43
C PHE A 119 12.11 9.47 14.44
N PHE A 120 11.57 10.68 14.36
CA PHE A 120 10.55 11.02 13.37
C PHE A 120 11.17 11.85 12.23
N TYR A 121 10.90 11.45 11.00
CA TYR A 121 11.33 12.16 9.81
C TYR A 121 10.17 12.44 8.87
N GLU A 122 10.01 13.71 8.53
CA GLU A 122 9.05 14.18 7.54
C GLU A 122 9.82 14.53 6.26
N ALA A 123 9.77 13.62 5.28
CA ALA A 123 10.41 13.77 3.99
C ALA A 123 9.61 14.74 3.09
N PRO A 124 10.24 15.53 2.23
CA PRO A 124 9.53 16.37 1.26
C PRO A 124 8.69 15.54 0.29
N ASP A 125 9.18 14.39 -0.13
CA ASP A 125 8.53 13.45 -1.04
C ASP A 125 8.94 12.00 -0.74
N ASP A 126 8.33 11.05 -1.43
CA ASP A 126 8.56 9.60 -1.26
C ASP A 126 9.95 9.15 -1.74
N TYR A 127 10.59 9.84 -2.68
CA TYR A 127 11.99 9.59 -3.06
C TYR A 127 12.95 9.98 -1.94
N ALA A 128 12.72 11.14 -1.32
CA ALA A 128 13.52 11.58 -0.17
C ALA A 128 13.30 10.69 1.06
N GLU A 129 12.08 10.15 1.24
CA GLU A 129 11.77 9.14 2.25
C GLU A 129 12.64 7.89 2.05
N ALA A 130 12.66 7.32 0.84
CA ALA A 130 13.45 6.14 0.50
C ALA A 130 14.96 6.38 0.63
N SER A 131 15.44 7.52 0.12
CA SER A 131 16.86 7.90 0.21
C SER A 131 17.31 8.07 1.67
N PHE A 132 16.49 8.73 2.51
CA PHE A 132 16.78 8.88 3.93
C PHE A 132 16.93 7.55 4.66
N VAL A 133 16.08 6.57 4.35
CA VAL A 133 16.15 5.22 4.91
C VAL A 133 17.48 4.56 4.57
N VAL A 134 17.85 4.56 3.28
CA VAL A 134 19.07 3.91 2.79
C VAL A 134 20.32 4.59 3.36
N ASP A 135 20.37 5.92 3.35
CA ASP A 135 21.49 6.71 3.90
C ASP A 135 21.64 6.47 5.40
N THR A 136 20.54 6.41 6.14
CA THR A 136 20.56 6.16 7.57
C THR A 136 21.06 4.75 7.88
N ILE A 137 20.59 3.73 7.16
CA ILE A 137 21.09 2.35 7.30
C ILE A 137 22.60 2.31 7.02
N ALA A 138 23.05 2.93 5.92
CA ALA A 138 24.47 3.00 5.58
C ALA A 138 25.31 3.65 6.71
N GLN A 139 24.80 4.74 7.31
CA GLN A 139 25.46 5.42 8.46
C GLN A 139 25.52 4.53 9.70
N LEU A 140 24.42 3.84 10.04
CA LEU A 140 24.35 2.95 11.19
C LEU A 140 25.33 1.79 11.07
N VAL A 141 25.47 1.23 9.87
CA VAL A 141 26.40 0.15 9.57
C VAL A 141 27.85 0.67 9.55
N ALA A 142 28.11 1.79 8.89
CA ALA A 142 29.44 2.40 8.84
C ALA A 142 29.98 2.79 10.23
N SER A 143 29.09 3.25 11.12
CA SER A 143 29.40 3.57 12.51
C SER A 143 29.52 2.33 13.42
N ARG A 144 29.30 1.12 12.88
CA ARG A 144 29.30 -0.16 13.61
C ARG A 144 28.31 -0.21 14.76
N GLN A 145 27.21 0.56 14.69
CA GLN A 145 26.14 0.48 15.69
C GLN A 145 25.28 -0.76 15.45
N PHE A 146 25.10 -1.15 14.19
CA PHE A 146 24.34 -2.33 13.78
C PHE A 146 25.05 -3.05 12.64
N GLU A 147 24.84 -4.36 12.58
CA GLU A 147 25.12 -5.12 11.39
C GLU A 147 24.02 -4.88 10.33
N PRO A 148 24.29 -5.03 9.01
CA PRO A 148 23.27 -4.81 7.99
C PRO A 148 21.98 -5.59 8.22
N GLY A 149 22.07 -6.86 8.62
CA GLY A 149 20.91 -7.72 8.89
C GLY A 149 20.12 -7.37 10.15
N ASP A 150 20.65 -6.48 11.00
CA ASP A 150 19.92 -5.93 12.15
C ASP A 150 18.94 -4.81 11.75
N CYS A 151 19.00 -4.35 10.49
CA CYS A 151 18.15 -3.27 9.99
C CYS A 151 16.97 -3.82 9.19
N ALA A 152 15.77 -3.29 9.46
CA ALA A 152 14.57 -3.63 8.70
C ALA A 152 13.79 -2.39 8.28
N VAL A 153 13.27 -2.42 7.05
CA VAL A 153 12.35 -1.41 6.51
C VAL A 153 10.97 -2.04 6.36
N MET A 154 10.00 -1.47 7.06
CA MET A 154 8.63 -1.98 7.10
C MET A 154 7.67 -1.01 6.45
N TYR A 155 6.77 -1.55 5.63
CA TYR A 155 5.75 -0.79 4.92
C TYR A 155 4.39 -1.51 4.98
N ARG A 156 3.30 -0.77 4.68
CA ARG A 156 1.94 -1.33 4.75
C ARG A 156 1.59 -2.18 3.54
N THR A 157 1.90 -1.70 2.35
CA THR A 157 1.56 -2.36 1.08
C THR A 157 2.80 -2.70 0.29
N ASN A 158 2.71 -3.77 -0.49
CA ASN A 158 3.81 -4.21 -1.34
C ASN A 158 4.23 -3.15 -2.38
N ALA A 159 3.32 -2.33 -2.87
CA ALA A 159 3.61 -1.26 -3.83
C ALA A 159 4.68 -0.29 -3.33
N GLN A 160 4.70 0.01 -2.03
CA GLN A 160 5.69 0.92 -1.43
C GLN A 160 7.14 0.43 -1.55
N SER A 161 7.36 -0.89 -1.78
CA SER A 161 8.72 -1.42 -1.88
C SER A 161 9.50 -0.88 -3.08
N ARG A 162 8.83 -0.49 -4.18
CA ARG A 162 9.49 -0.05 -5.43
C ARG A 162 10.55 1.04 -5.20
N LEU A 163 10.14 2.16 -4.61
CA LEU A 163 11.06 3.29 -4.39
C LEU A 163 12.18 2.94 -3.41
N ILE A 164 11.88 2.12 -2.40
CA ILE A 164 12.88 1.66 -1.45
C ILE A 164 13.88 0.73 -2.14
N GLU A 165 13.38 -0.25 -2.93
CA GLU A 165 14.23 -1.16 -3.71
C GLU A 165 15.12 -0.38 -4.68
N GLU A 166 14.57 0.61 -5.41
CA GLU A 166 15.33 1.48 -6.30
C GLU A 166 16.41 2.30 -5.56
N ALA A 167 16.08 2.83 -4.38
CA ALA A 167 17.06 3.56 -3.57
C ALA A 167 18.23 2.66 -3.11
N PHE A 168 17.94 1.42 -2.70
CA PHE A 168 18.99 0.43 -2.37
C PHE A 168 19.86 0.09 -3.58
N LEU A 169 19.25 -0.09 -4.76
CA LEU A 169 19.96 -0.37 -6.01
C LEU A 169 20.86 0.81 -6.42
N GLN A 170 20.33 2.04 -6.36
CA GLN A 170 21.11 3.26 -6.67
C GLN A 170 22.32 3.42 -5.72
N ALA A 171 22.13 3.12 -4.44
CA ALA A 171 23.20 3.14 -3.45
C ALA A 171 24.15 1.92 -3.56
N ARG A 172 23.85 0.94 -4.42
CA ARG A 172 24.55 -0.35 -4.55
C ARG A 172 24.65 -1.12 -3.24
N LEU A 173 23.62 -0.98 -2.41
CA LEU A 173 23.51 -1.71 -1.15
C LEU A 173 22.64 -2.95 -1.36
N PRO A 174 23.13 -4.13 -1.00
CA PRO A 174 22.34 -5.35 -1.08
C PRO A 174 21.22 -5.36 -0.03
N TYR A 175 20.08 -5.96 -0.35
CA TYR A 175 18.94 -6.15 0.53
C TYR A 175 18.24 -7.47 0.26
N ARG A 176 17.36 -7.89 1.16
CA ARG A 176 16.46 -9.04 0.95
C ARG A 176 15.01 -8.63 1.19
N LEU A 177 14.13 -9.23 0.42
CA LEU A 177 12.68 -9.15 0.63
C LEU A 177 12.21 -10.38 1.40
N VAL A 178 11.28 -10.17 2.34
CA VAL A 178 10.63 -11.25 3.08
C VAL A 178 9.13 -11.21 2.83
N GLY A 179 8.56 -12.36 2.41
CA GLY A 179 7.12 -12.50 2.16
C GLY A 179 6.62 -11.89 0.86
N ALA A 180 7.48 -11.37 0.00
CA ALA A 180 7.12 -10.79 -1.28
C ALA A 180 8.18 -11.06 -2.36
N GLN A 181 7.75 -10.96 -3.64
CA GLN A 181 8.66 -10.87 -4.77
C GLN A 181 9.07 -9.41 -5.00
N ARG A 182 10.25 -9.19 -5.59
CA ARG A 182 10.70 -7.87 -6.03
C ARG A 182 9.67 -7.23 -6.95
N PHE A 183 9.59 -5.91 -6.94
CA PHE A 183 8.53 -5.17 -7.64
C PHE A 183 8.42 -5.58 -9.11
N TYR A 184 9.52 -5.51 -9.87
CA TYR A 184 9.52 -5.90 -11.29
C TYR A 184 9.42 -7.42 -11.53
N GLY A 185 9.55 -8.22 -10.49
CA GLY A 185 9.35 -9.68 -10.50
C GLY A 185 7.89 -10.12 -10.39
N ARG A 186 6.98 -9.23 -9.94
CA ARG A 186 5.57 -9.55 -9.68
C ARG A 186 4.82 -9.84 -10.97
N ARG A 187 3.85 -10.76 -10.88
CA ARG A 187 3.12 -11.26 -12.04
C ARG A 187 2.43 -10.13 -12.82
N GLU A 188 1.62 -9.34 -12.13
CA GLU A 188 0.84 -8.24 -12.70
C GLU A 188 1.73 -7.14 -13.31
N VAL A 189 2.86 -6.84 -12.69
CA VAL A 189 3.86 -5.89 -13.18
C VAL A 189 4.49 -6.42 -14.47
N LYS A 190 4.91 -7.69 -14.47
CA LYS A 190 5.47 -8.35 -15.66
C LYS A 190 4.47 -8.43 -16.81
N ASP A 191 3.19 -8.68 -16.51
CA ASP A 191 2.15 -8.75 -17.52
C ASP A 191 2.02 -7.42 -18.26
N ILE A 192 1.90 -6.32 -17.54
CA ILE A 192 1.77 -4.99 -18.16
C ILE A 192 3.05 -4.58 -18.91
N ILE A 193 4.22 -4.81 -18.34
CA ILE A 193 5.49 -4.56 -19.03
C ILE A 193 5.56 -5.37 -20.34
N SER A 194 5.11 -6.62 -20.34
CA SER A 194 5.13 -7.47 -21.54
C SER A 194 4.14 -6.98 -22.60
N PHE A 195 2.97 -6.44 -22.22
CA PHE A 195 2.08 -5.77 -23.17
C PHE A 195 2.78 -4.56 -23.82
N LEU A 196 3.41 -3.71 -23.04
CA LEU A 196 4.10 -2.52 -23.54
C LEU A 196 5.30 -2.89 -24.43
N ARG A 197 6.06 -3.93 -24.06
CA ARG A 197 7.16 -4.48 -24.90
C ARG A 197 6.64 -5.00 -26.22
N LEU A 198 5.53 -5.75 -26.22
CA LEU A 198 4.92 -6.28 -27.43
C LEU A 198 4.38 -5.18 -28.34
N ILE A 199 3.82 -4.11 -27.78
CA ILE A 199 3.40 -2.91 -28.53
C ILE A 199 4.62 -2.27 -29.19
N HIS A 200 5.72 -2.08 -28.46
CA HIS A 200 6.95 -1.53 -28.98
C HIS A 200 7.58 -2.43 -30.04
N ASN A 201 7.73 -3.71 -29.73
CA ASN A 201 8.39 -4.69 -30.58
C ASN A 201 7.56 -5.99 -30.72
N PRO A 202 6.82 -6.19 -31.83
CA PRO A 202 6.08 -7.43 -32.08
C PRO A 202 6.96 -8.67 -32.26
N ALA A 203 8.27 -8.51 -32.45
CA ALA A 203 9.21 -9.63 -32.52
C ALA A 203 9.55 -10.19 -31.14
N ASP A 204 9.12 -9.57 -30.03
CA ASP A 204 9.35 -10.07 -28.68
C ASP A 204 8.44 -11.28 -28.37
N GLU A 205 8.96 -12.46 -28.70
CA GLU A 205 8.27 -13.74 -28.54
C GLU A 205 7.99 -14.06 -27.07
N ALA A 206 8.93 -13.74 -26.17
CA ALA A 206 8.76 -13.98 -24.74
C ALA A 206 7.61 -13.15 -24.14
N SER A 207 7.52 -11.88 -24.53
CA SER A 207 6.41 -11.02 -24.13
C SER A 207 5.08 -11.48 -24.71
N LEU A 208 5.06 -11.93 -25.98
CA LEU A 208 3.86 -12.48 -26.60
C LEU A 208 3.35 -13.71 -25.86
N ASP A 209 4.21 -14.70 -25.65
CA ASP A 209 3.86 -15.97 -24.99
C ASP A 209 3.30 -15.72 -23.58
N ARG A 210 3.84 -14.72 -22.90
CA ARG A 210 3.37 -14.33 -21.58
C ARG A 210 1.95 -13.77 -21.59
N VAL A 211 1.62 -12.89 -22.54
CA VAL A 211 0.38 -12.08 -22.45
C VAL A 211 -0.73 -12.51 -23.40
N ILE A 212 -0.47 -13.41 -24.32
CA ILE A 212 -1.44 -13.81 -25.37
C ILE A 212 -2.77 -14.30 -24.79
N ASN A 213 -2.73 -14.89 -23.60
CA ASN A 213 -3.90 -15.39 -22.87
C ASN A 213 -4.11 -14.69 -21.50
N VAL A 214 -3.67 -13.45 -21.36
CA VAL A 214 -3.86 -12.59 -20.17
C VAL A 214 -4.59 -11.31 -20.58
N PRO A 215 -5.80 -11.04 -20.08
CA PRO A 215 -6.72 -11.98 -19.40
C PRO A 215 -7.07 -13.21 -20.29
N PRO A 216 -7.69 -14.27 -19.73
CA PRO A 216 -7.97 -15.51 -20.48
C PRO A 216 -8.81 -15.26 -21.73
N ARG A 217 -8.28 -15.61 -22.92
CA ARG A 217 -8.93 -15.47 -24.24
C ARG A 217 -9.31 -16.81 -24.87
N GLY A 218 -9.06 -17.91 -24.14
CA GLY A 218 -9.26 -19.24 -24.69
C GLY A 218 -8.20 -19.68 -25.70
N ILE A 219 -7.02 -19.01 -25.67
CA ILE A 219 -5.84 -19.36 -26.46
C ILE A 219 -4.99 -20.31 -25.62
N GLY A 220 -5.16 -21.61 -25.85
CA GLY A 220 -4.40 -22.63 -25.12
C GLY A 220 -3.08 -22.99 -25.83
N ASP A 221 -2.27 -23.81 -25.16
CA ASP A 221 -0.93 -24.23 -25.60
C ASP A 221 -0.88 -24.78 -27.03
N LYS A 222 -1.91 -25.54 -27.44
CA LYS A 222 -2.00 -26.08 -28.80
C LYS A 222 -2.10 -24.96 -29.84
N THR A 223 -2.88 -23.93 -29.55
CA THR A 223 -3.06 -22.77 -30.47
C THR A 223 -1.78 -21.95 -30.53
N LEU A 224 -1.14 -21.73 -29.37
CA LEU A 224 0.14 -21.05 -29.30
C LEU A 224 1.23 -21.80 -30.07
N LEU A 225 1.33 -23.11 -29.88
CA LEU A 225 2.26 -23.95 -30.67
C LEU A 225 2.00 -23.85 -32.17
N THR A 226 0.73 -23.80 -32.59
CA THR A 226 0.38 -23.61 -33.99
C THR A 226 0.84 -22.26 -34.52
N LEU A 227 0.68 -21.17 -33.71
CA LEU A 227 1.14 -19.84 -34.04
C LEU A 227 2.66 -19.81 -34.28
N HIS A 228 3.43 -20.42 -33.38
CA HIS A 228 4.89 -20.55 -33.50
C HIS A 228 5.30 -21.37 -34.72
N ASN A 229 4.59 -22.46 -35.03
CA ASN A 229 4.86 -23.28 -36.21
C ASN A 229 4.62 -22.53 -37.51
N VAL A 230 3.50 -21.78 -37.61
CA VAL A 230 3.18 -20.92 -38.76
C VAL A 230 4.26 -19.85 -38.94
N ALA A 231 4.66 -19.20 -37.85
CA ALA A 231 5.71 -18.21 -37.86
C ALA A 231 7.04 -18.77 -38.37
N ARG A 232 7.45 -19.94 -37.85
CA ARG A 232 8.68 -20.62 -38.25
C ARG A 232 8.67 -21.05 -39.72
N GLN A 233 7.53 -21.60 -40.20
CA GLN A 233 7.39 -22.00 -41.59
C GLN A 233 7.50 -20.84 -42.58
N ASN A 234 7.11 -19.64 -42.15
CA ASN A 234 7.15 -18.44 -43.00
C ASN A 234 8.38 -17.55 -42.68
N ASN A 235 9.27 -17.99 -41.78
CA ASN A 235 10.46 -17.26 -41.38
C ASN A 235 10.19 -15.84 -40.87
N ILE A 236 9.13 -15.68 -40.06
CA ILE A 236 8.72 -14.44 -39.39
C ILE A 236 8.49 -14.70 -37.91
N GLN A 237 8.41 -13.65 -37.11
CA GLN A 237 8.11 -13.78 -35.69
C GLN A 237 6.61 -13.94 -35.42
N PRO A 238 6.20 -14.68 -34.37
CA PRO A 238 4.80 -14.98 -34.06
C PRO A 238 3.90 -13.74 -33.92
N GLY A 239 4.43 -12.65 -33.37
CA GLY A 239 3.68 -11.39 -33.23
C GLY A 239 3.31 -10.75 -34.57
N PHE A 240 4.10 -10.93 -35.62
CA PHE A 240 3.72 -10.46 -36.97
C PHE A 240 2.65 -11.34 -37.61
N VAL A 241 2.66 -12.66 -37.35
CA VAL A 241 1.54 -13.54 -37.71
C VAL A 241 0.26 -13.10 -37.04
N LEU A 242 0.35 -12.80 -35.73
CA LEU A 242 -0.79 -12.32 -34.94
C LEU A 242 -1.38 -11.03 -35.50
N LEU A 243 -0.53 -10.05 -35.82
CA LEU A 243 -0.94 -8.79 -36.43
C LEU A 243 -1.57 -8.99 -37.82
N ASP A 244 -1.08 -9.92 -38.62
CA ASP A 244 -1.66 -10.22 -39.91
C ASP A 244 -3.03 -10.92 -39.79
N LEU A 245 -3.21 -11.79 -38.78
CA LEU A 245 -4.50 -12.44 -38.49
C LEU A 245 -5.62 -11.44 -38.20
N ALA A 246 -5.29 -10.23 -37.73
CA ALA A 246 -6.26 -9.14 -37.56
C ALA A 246 -6.95 -8.71 -38.85
N ARG A 247 -6.38 -9.02 -40.02
CA ARG A 247 -6.99 -8.78 -41.34
C ARG A 247 -8.14 -9.75 -41.66
N GLY A 248 -8.38 -10.70 -40.76
CA GLY A 248 -9.46 -11.67 -40.91
C GLY A 248 -9.30 -12.57 -42.15
N ALA A 249 -10.29 -12.55 -43.01
CA ALA A 249 -10.31 -13.40 -44.25
C ALA A 249 -9.18 -13.09 -45.23
N ASP A 250 -8.60 -11.90 -45.18
CA ASP A 250 -7.50 -11.46 -46.05
C ASP A 250 -6.13 -11.92 -45.55
N SER A 251 -6.05 -12.54 -44.37
CA SER A 251 -4.80 -13.05 -43.84
C SER A 251 -4.38 -14.36 -44.52
N PRO A 252 -3.15 -14.46 -45.07
CA PRO A 252 -2.63 -15.70 -45.63
C PRO A 252 -2.47 -16.82 -44.58
N TYR A 253 -2.47 -16.47 -43.29
CA TYR A 253 -2.29 -17.40 -42.18
C TYR A 253 -3.63 -17.92 -41.61
N GLY A 254 -4.76 -17.29 -41.95
CA GLY A 254 -6.07 -17.58 -41.37
C GLY A 254 -6.49 -19.05 -41.50
N SER A 255 -6.14 -19.71 -42.62
CA SER A 255 -6.46 -21.12 -42.87
C SER A 255 -5.75 -22.11 -41.93
N SER A 256 -4.66 -21.67 -41.25
CA SER A 256 -3.92 -22.50 -40.29
C SER A 256 -4.62 -22.61 -38.94
N PHE A 257 -5.61 -21.77 -38.67
CA PHE A 257 -6.37 -21.71 -37.44
C PHE A 257 -7.85 -21.94 -37.70
N ALA A 258 -8.51 -22.69 -36.84
CA ALA A 258 -9.92 -23.02 -37.02
C ALA A 258 -10.75 -22.66 -35.77
N GLY A 259 -12.04 -22.38 -36.03
CA GLY A 259 -13.02 -22.17 -34.98
C GLY A 259 -12.72 -20.98 -34.07
N ARG A 260 -12.96 -21.14 -32.77
CA ARG A 260 -12.84 -20.09 -31.77
C ARG A 260 -11.41 -19.51 -31.61
N ALA A 261 -10.41 -20.38 -31.84
CA ALA A 261 -9.00 -19.95 -31.73
C ALA A 261 -8.63 -18.91 -32.81
N SER A 262 -9.14 -19.06 -34.05
CA SER A 262 -8.93 -18.08 -35.12
C SER A 262 -9.51 -16.71 -34.75
N ILE A 263 -10.73 -16.70 -34.19
CA ILE A 263 -11.41 -15.46 -33.76
C ILE A 263 -10.60 -14.78 -32.62
N SER A 264 -10.24 -15.54 -31.58
CA SER A 264 -9.50 -14.99 -30.44
C SER A 264 -8.13 -14.42 -30.83
N LEU A 265 -7.43 -15.08 -31.78
CA LEU A 265 -6.16 -14.57 -32.28
C LEU A 265 -6.36 -13.29 -33.13
N ALA A 266 -7.38 -13.27 -34.00
CA ALA A 266 -7.67 -12.09 -34.80
C ALA A 266 -8.09 -10.90 -33.96
N ASP A 267 -8.92 -11.11 -32.92
CA ASP A 267 -9.36 -10.08 -31.98
C ASP A 267 -8.17 -9.50 -31.20
N PHE A 268 -7.31 -10.35 -30.66
CA PHE A 268 -6.13 -9.88 -29.95
C PHE A 268 -5.12 -9.22 -30.90
N GLY A 269 -4.93 -9.75 -32.10
CA GLY A 269 -4.13 -9.13 -33.15
C GLY A 269 -4.64 -7.74 -33.53
N GLY A 270 -5.95 -7.56 -33.63
CA GLY A 270 -6.61 -6.28 -33.88
C GLY A 270 -6.40 -5.29 -32.74
N THR A 271 -6.53 -5.75 -31.51
CA THR A 271 -6.26 -4.95 -30.32
C THR A 271 -4.80 -4.47 -30.31
N LEU A 272 -3.85 -5.38 -30.53
CA LEU A 272 -2.42 -5.05 -30.60
C LEU A 272 -2.12 -4.06 -31.75
N ALA A 273 -2.73 -4.24 -32.92
CA ALA A 273 -2.58 -3.32 -34.05
C ALA A 273 -3.06 -1.90 -33.69
N ASN A 274 -4.21 -1.80 -33.01
CA ASN A 274 -4.77 -0.54 -32.55
C ASN A 274 -3.86 0.17 -31.55
N TRP A 275 -3.30 -0.57 -30.56
CA TRP A 275 -2.35 0.00 -29.61
C TRP A 275 -1.09 0.51 -30.30
N ARG A 276 -0.55 -0.27 -31.24
CA ARG A 276 0.63 0.12 -32.03
C ARG A 276 0.40 1.37 -32.87
N ALA A 277 -0.78 1.49 -33.48
CA ALA A 277 -1.15 2.68 -34.24
C ALA A 277 -1.33 3.91 -33.35
N ALA A 278 -1.79 3.72 -32.12
CA ALA A 278 -1.98 4.79 -31.14
C ALA A 278 -0.69 5.20 -30.43
N ALA A 279 0.26 4.29 -30.22
CA ALA A 279 1.47 4.53 -29.45
C ALA A 279 2.28 5.79 -29.87
N PRO A 280 2.43 6.14 -31.16
CA PRO A 280 3.12 7.39 -31.54
C PRO A 280 2.34 8.67 -31.21
N LEU A 281 1.06 8.57 -30.92
CA LEU A 281 0.14 9.69 -30.68
C LEU A 281 -0.16 9.93 -29.21
N LEU A 282 0.20 8.98 -28.35
CA LEU A 282 -0.09 8.98 -26.93
C LEU A 282 1.21 9.09 -26.12
N THR A 283 1.11 9.69 -24.96
CA THR A 283 2.16 9.59 -23.93
C THR A 283 2.25 8.16 -23.38
N THR A 284 3.37 7.83 -22.74
CA THR A 284 3.56 6.50 -22.13
C THR A 284 2.44 6.18 -21.13
N SER A 285 2.00 7.15 -20.32
CA SER A 285 0.92 6.98 -19.36
C SER A 285 -0.45 6.82 -20.02
N GLU A 286 -0.75 7.57 -21.08
CA GLU A 286 -2.02 7.43 -21.82
C GLU A 286 -2.10 6.08 -22.54
N LEU A 287 -0.98 5.61 -23.10
CA LEU A 287 -0.92 4.27 -23.69
C LEU A 287 -1.11 3.19 -22.62
N PHE A 288 -0.49 3.35 -21.46
CA PHE A 288 -0.65 2.46 -20.32
C PHE A 288 -2.12 2.38 -19.89
N ASP A 289 -2.79 3.51 -19.71
CA ASP A 289 -4.19 3.60 -19.31
C ASP A 289 -5.11 2.95 -20.37
N ARG A 290 -4.80 3.16 -21.64
CA ARG A 290 -5.52 2.52 -22.74
C ARG A 290 -5.41 1.00 -22.70
N VAL A 291 -4.21 0.46 -22.48
CA VAL A 291 -3.98 -0.98 -22.35
C VAL A 291 -4.80 -1.55 -21.19
N LEU A 292 -4.76 -0.90 -20.02
CA LEU A 292 -5.54 -1.34 -18.85
C LEU A 292 -7.05 -1.36 -19.14
N THR A 293 -7.55 -0.30 -19.78
CA THR A 293 -8.97 -0.13 -20.10
C THR A 293 -9.45 -1.17 -21.12
N ASP A 294 -8.72 -1.31 -22.24
CA ASP A 294 -9.09 -2.24 -23.32
C ASP A 294 -9.04 -3.71 -22.87
N LEU A 295 -8.19 -4.03 -21.88
CA LEU A 295 -8.10 -5.36 -21.29
C LEU A 295 -9.09 -5.60 -20.14
N ASN A 296 -9.75 -4.56 -19.65
CA ASN A 296 -10.49 -4.59 -18.39
C ASN A 296 -9.64 -5.21 -17.25
N TYR A 297 -8.36 -4.78 -17.19
CA TYR A 297 -7.32 -5.47 -16.41
C TYR A 297 -7.56 -5.37 -14.93
N LYS A 298 -8.15 -4.26 -14.45
CA LYS A 298 -8.49 -4.09 -13.04
C LYS A 298 -9.44 -5.18 -12.55
N GLU A 299 -10.55 -5.39 -13.25
CA GLU A 299 -11.53 -6.42 -12.89
C GLU A 299 -10.96 -7.84 -12.98
N TYR A 300 -9.94 -8.03 -13.84
CA TYR A 300 -9.27 -9.32 -13.97
C TYR A 300 -8.41 -9.68 -12.76
N ILE A 301 -7.75 -8.69 -12.11
CA ILE A 301 -6.78 -8.97 -11.05
C ILE A 301 -7.27 -8.59 -9.66
N ASP A 302 -8.21 -7.64 -9.56
CA ASP A 302 -8.80 -7.19 -8.29
C ASP A 302 -10.12 -7.94 -8.06
N ASP A 303 -10.04 -8.99 -7.28
CA ASP A 303 -11.16 -9.83 -6.87
C ASP A 303 -11.75 -9.38 -5.51
N GLU A 304 -11.48 -8.12 -5.13
CA GLU A 304 -11.87 -7.50 -3.85
C GLU A 304 -11.19 -8.15 -2.61
N SER A 305 -10.37 -9.17 -2.80
CA SER A 305 -9.51 -9.70 -1.74
C SER A 305 -8.36 -8.74 -1.43
N GLU A 306 -7.74 -8.86 -0.24
CA GLU A 306 -6.53 -8.08 0.06
C GLU A 306 -5.41 -8.31 -0.96
N GLU A 307 -5.25 -9.55 -1.45
CA GLU A 307 -4.28 -9.86 -2.48
C GLU A 307 -4.61 -9.21 -3.83
N GLY A 308 -5.90 -9.17 -4.21
CA GLY A 308 -6.37 -8.52 -5.44
C GLY A 308 -6.05 -7.03 -5.42
N VAL A 309 -6.33 -6.40 -4.31
CA VAL A 309 -6.02 -4.98 -4.09
C VAL A 309 -4.54 -4.70 -4.06
N ASP A 310 -3.75 -5.52 -3.40
CA ASP A 310 -2.28 -5.39 -3.42
C ASP A 310 -1.74 -5.52 -4.86
N ARG A 311 -2.28 -6.46 -5.65
CA ARG A 311 -1.94 -6.61 -7.08
C ARG A 311 -2.31 -5.36 -7.88
N TRP A 312 -3.52 -4.83 -7.66
CA TRP A 312 -3.91 -3.57 -8.32
C TRP A 312 -3.02 -2.40 -7.89
N GLY A 313 -2.71 -2.26 -6.60
CA GLY A 313 -1.77 -1.25 -6.09
C GLY A 313 -0.39 -1.31 -6.76
N ASN A 314 0.10 -2.52 -7.08
CA ASN A 314 1.34 -2.69 -7.84
C ASN A 314 1.23 -2.16 -9.28
N VAL A 315 0.08 -2.33 -9.93
CA VAL A 315 -0.18 -1.77 -11.28
C VAL A 315 -0.27 -0.25 -11.23
N GLU A 316 -0.94 0.30 -10.21
CA GLU A 316 -1.01 1.75 -9.99
C GLU A 316 0.37 2.37 -9.75
N GLU A 317 1.23 1.67 -9.01
CA GLU A 317 2.60 2.12 -8.78
C GLU A 317 3.45 2.09 -10.07
N LEU A 318 3.29 1.06 -10.92
CA LEU A 318 3.91 1.04 -12.24
C LEU A 318 3.36 2.15 -13.15
N ARG A 319 2.07 2.47 -13.04
CA ARG A 319 1.43 3.58 -13.74
C ARG A 319 2.00 4.94 -13.30
N ARG A 320 2.28 5.12 -12.00
CA ARG A 320 2.94 6.33 -11.49
C ARG A 320 4.32 6.51 -12.12
N LEU A 321 5.08 5.43 -12.23
CA LEU A 321 6.35 5.48 -12.96
C LEU A 321 6.15 5.87 -14.42
N ALA A 322 5.13 5.34 -15.11
CA ALA A 322 4.84 5.72 -16.49
C ALA A 322 4.47 7.22 -16.65
N LEU A 323 3.82 7.82 -15.64
CA LEU A 323 3.54 9.27 -15.61
C LEU A 323 4.84 10.12 -15.56
N GLU A 324 5.86 9.67 -14.84
CA GLU A 324 7.17 10.35 -14.81
C GLU A 324 7.86 10.36 -16.19
N TYR A 325 7.50 9.37 -17.03
CA TYR A 325 7.97 9.24 -18.41
C TYR A 325 7.02 9.85 -19.45
N SER A 326 6.00 10.60 -19.04
CA SER A 326 5.00 11.18 -19.97
C SER A 326 5.58 12.12 -21.02
N THR A 327 6.75 12.73 -20.77
CA THR A 327 7.50 13.56 -21.71
C THR A 327 8.58 12.81 -22.48
N ARG A 328 8.73 11.51 -22.27
CA ARG A 328 9.74 10.63 -22.87
C ARG A 328 9.07 9.53 -23.70
N SER A 329 9.85 8.86 -24.52
CA SER A 329 9.34 7.78 -25.37
C SER A 329 9.06 6.51 -24.56
N LEU A 330 8.18 5.64 -25.11
CA LEU A 330 7.96 4.31 -24.58
C LEU A 330 9.26 3.48 -24.50
N ASP A 331 10.16 3.69 -25.44
CA ASP A 331 11.46 3.04 -25.53
C ASP A 331 12.33 3.37 -24.29
N GLU A 332 12.47 4.66 -23.98
CA GLU A 332 13.22 5.11 -22.79
C GLU A 332 12.61 4.57 -21.49
N PHE A 333 11.28 4.46 -21.41
CA PHE A 333 10.60 3.86 -20.27
C PHE A 333 10.94 2.37 -20.12
N LEU A 334 10.86 1.60 -21.21
CA LEU A 334 11.16 0.17 -21.20
C LEU A 334 12.65 -0.11 -20.96
N GLU A 335 13.55 0.73 -21.47
CA GLU A 335 14.98 0.64 -21.23
C GLU A 335 15.30 0.86 -19.74
N ASN A 336 14.71 1.88 -19.12
CA ASN A 336 14.87 2.11 -17.68
C ASN A 336 14.43 0.90 -16.85
N ILE A 337 13.25 0.35 -17.14
CA ILE A 337 12.76 -0.86 -16.45
C ILE A 337 13.73 -2.03 -16.62
N ALA A 338 14.28 -2.23 -17.81
CA ALA A 338 15.24 -3.30 -18.06
C ALA A 338 16.51 -3.10 -17.24
N LEU A 339 17.05 -1.90 -17.17
CA LEU A 339 18.25 -1.59 -16.38
C LEU A 339 18.10 -1.85 -14.89
N VAL A 340 16.90 -1.53 -14.34
CA VAL A 340 16.62 -1.77 -12.92
C VAL A 340 16.38 -3.26 -12.64
N SER A 341 15.64 -3.93 -13.53
CA SER A 341 15.29 -5.36 -13.38
C SER A 341 16.52 -6.28 -13.47
N ASP A 342 17.50 -5.95 -14.31
CA ASP A 342 18.71 -6.80 -14.52
C ASP A 342 19.71 -6.73 -13.35
N GLN A 343 19.64 -5.71 -12.50
CA GLN A 343 20.46 -5.59 -11.30
C GLN A 343 20.00 -6.50 -10.15
N ASP A 344 18.98 -7.29 -10.37
CA ASP A 344 18.27 -8.12 -9.40
C ASP A 344 19.02 -9.44 -9.07
N THR A 345 20.23 -9.37 -8.50
CA THR A 345 20.88 -10.54 -7.93
C THR A 345 20.35 -10.82 -6.53
N ILE A 346 19.92 -12.07 -6.30
CA ILE A 346 19.59 -12.56 -4.95
C ILE A 346 20.87 -12.55 -4.13
N VAL A 347 20.91 -11.72 -3.09
CA VAL A 347 22.05 -11.71 -2.16
C VAL A 347 21.65 -12.52 -0.93
N GLU A 348 22.27 -13.69 -0.77
CA GLU A 348 22.26 -14.43 0.49
C GLU A 348 23.31 -13.82 1.42
N GLY A 349 22.92 -13.45 2.64
CA GLY A 349 23.88 -12.94 3.61
C GLY A 349 23.30 -12.01 4.67
N ASN A 350 24.18 -11.34 5.37
CA ASN A 350 23.85 -10.36 6.39
C ASN A 350 23.51 -9.01 5.73
N VAL A 351 22.26 -8.85 5.30
CA VAL A 351 21.77 -7.67 4.56
C VAL A 351 20.48 -7.12 5.18
N PRO A 352 20.16 -5.83 4.99
CA PRO A 352 18.90 -5.24 5.44
C PRO A 352 17.68 -5.97 4.89
N THR A 353 16.63 -6.02 5.68
CA THR A 353 15.39 -6.73 5.35
C THR A 353 14.29 -5.74 5.03
N LEU A 354 13.66 -5.90 3.86
CA LEU A 354 12.47 -5.16 3.44
C LEU A 354 11.25 -6.09 3.54
N LEU A 355 10.19 -5.64 4.19
CA LEU A 355 9.00 -6.48 4.40
C LEU A 355 7.76 -5.63 4.70
N THR A 356 6.58 -6.23 4.48
CA THR A 356 5.35 -5.62 4.97
C THR A 356 5.24 -5.73 6.51
N LEU A 357 4.45 -4.85 7.12
CA LEU A 357 4.14 -4.93 8.55
C LEU A 357 3.54 -6.29 8.94
N HIS A 358 2.75 -6.91 8.06
CA HIS A 358 2.19 -8.25 8.26
C HIS A 358 3.28 -9.34 8.30
N ALA A 359 4.21 -9.29 7.36
CA ALA A 359 5.32 -10.25 7.30
C ALA A 359 6.32 -10.09 8.46
N ALA A 360 6.28 -8.96 9.17
CA ALA A 360 7.17 -8.70 10.30
C ALA A 360 6.82 -9.50 11.57
N LYS A 361 5.65 -10.14 11.60
CA LYS A 361 5.23 -10.94 12.76
C LYS A 361 6.23 -12.08 13.01
N GLY A 362 6.63 -12.25 14.26
CA GLY A 362 7.63 -13.25 14.67
C GLY A 362 9.08 -12.83 14.49
N LEU A 363 9.36 -11.81 13.67
CA LEU A 363 10.71 -11.29 13.47
C LEU A 363 11.05 -10.20 14.48
N GLU A 364 12.36 -9.86 14.57
CA GLU A 364 12.85 -8.78 15.43
C GLU A 364 14.19 -8.24 14.93
N PHE A 365 14.38 -6.92 15.03
CA PHE A 365 15.54 -6.23 14.44
C PHE A 365 16.11 -5.20 15.40
N GLY A 366 17.41 -4.91 15.29
CA GLY A 366 18.10 -3.89 16.07
C GLY A 366 17.55 -2.49 15.79
N ALA A 367 17.43 -2.14 14.50
CA ALA A 367 16.86 -0.89 14.02
C ALA A 367 15.71 -1.15 13.04
N VAL A 368 14.56 -0.53 13.29
CA VAL A 368 13.36 -0.63 12.46
C VAL A 368 12.98 0.72 11.89
N PHE A 369 12.70 0.74 10.59
CA PHE A 369 12.21 1.89 9.84
C PHE A 369 10.78 1.58 9.39
N ILE A 370 9.80 2.35 9.87
CA ILE A 370 8.41 2.25 9.41
C ILE A 370 8.17 3.45 8.51
N VAL A 371 7.90 3.19 7.23
CA VAL A 371 7.72 4.20 6.19
C VAL A 371 6.25 4.30 5.77
N GLY A 372 5.89 5.41 5.12
CA GLY A 372 4.53 5.62 4.64
C GLY A 372 3.53 5.87 5.76
N LEU A 373 3.95 6.59 6.81
CA LEU A 373 3.08 6.97 7.93
C LEU A 373 2.16 8.13 7.53
N ASP A 374 1.34 7.87 6.51
CA ASP A 374 0.37 8.81 5.96
C ASP A 374 -1.04 8.22 6.02
N ASP A 375 -2.05 9.04 6.35
CA ASP A 375 -3.46 8.63 6.29
C ASP A 375 -3.80 8.18 4.85
N GLY A 376 -4.43 7.02 4.73
CA GLY A 376 -4.69 6.35 3.45
C GLY A 376 -3.68 5.27 3.09
N ILE A 377 -2.49 5.29 3.71
CA ILE A 377 -1.47 4.24 3.59
C ILE A 377 -1.39 3.43 4.88
N LEU A 378 -1.10 4.08 6.01
CA LEU A 378 -1.14 3.48 7.34
C LEU A 378 -1.77 4.49 8.34
N PRO A 379 -3.04 4.36 8.69
CA PRO A 379 -3.97 3.29 8.30
C PRO A 379 -4.32 3.31 6.81
N HIS A 380 -4.62 2.14 6.27
CA HIS A 380 -5.04 2.00 4.88
C HIS A 380 -6.42 2.61 4.67
N SER A 381 -6.65 3.28 3.52
CA SER A 381 -7.90 4.02 3.22
C SER A 381 -9.17 3.18 3.36
N ARG A 382 -9.11 1.88 3.04
CA ARG A 382 -10.24 0.95 3.20
C ARG A 382 -10.76 0.83 4.63
N SER A 383 -9.86 1.02 5.61
CA SER A 383 -10.21 0.88 7.02
C SER A 383 -10.93 2.11 7.59
N PHE A 384 -11.10 3.18 6.79
CA PHE A 384 -11.70 4.42 7.29
C PHE A 384 -13.18 4.28 7.60
N ASP A 385 -13.89 3.50 6.81
CA ASP A 385 -15.34 3.28 6.94
C ASP A 385 -15.68 2.08 7.83
N GLU A 386 -14.67 1.30 8.26
CA GLU A 386 -14.83 0.10 9.06
C GLU A 386 -14.13 0.23 10.42
N PRO A 387 -14.86 0.40 11.53
CA PRO A 387 -14.25 0.50 12.86
C PRO A 387 -13.36 -0.69 13.23
N GLU A 388 -13.73 -1.91 12.84
CA GLU A 388 -12.93 -3.12 13.08
C GLU A 388 -11.64 -3.11 12.24
N GLY A 389 -11.72 -2.65 10.97
CA GLY A 389 -10.57 -2.48 10.10
C GLY A 389 -9.56 -1.47 10.67
N MET A 390 -10.05 -0.35 11.20
CA MET A 390 -9.20 0.66 11.85
C MET A 390 -8.48 0.10 13.09
N GLU A 391 -9.14 -0.75 13.85
CA GLU A 391 -8.53 -1.42 15.00
C GLU A 391 -7.45 -2.44 14.57
N GLU A 392 -7.65 -3.09 13.43
CA GLU A 392 -6.65 -3.98 12.84
C GLU A 392 -5.41 -3.22 12.39
N GLU A 393 -5.58 -2.11 11.68
CA GLU A 393 -4.48 -1.22 11.27
C GLU A 393 -3.68 -0.71 12.49
N ARG A 394 -4.38 -0.40 13.58
CA ARG A 394 -3.75 -0.01 14.86
C ARG A 394 -2.90 -1.13 15.45
N ARG A 395 -3.42 -2.37 15.44
CA ARG A 395 -2.68 -3.55 15.90
C ARG A 395 -1.47 -3.82 15.01
N LEU A 396 -1.63 -3.64 13.71
CA LEU A 396 -0.57 -3.82 12.74
C LEU A 396 0.57 -2.82 12.97
N PHE A 397 0.25 -1.55 13.20
CA PHE A 397 1.25 -0.53 13.54
C PHE A 397 1.94 -0.86 14.88
N TYR A 398 1.18 -1.28 15.89
CA TYR A 398 1.73 -1.76 17.17
C TYR A 398 2.71 -2.93 16.96
N VAL A 399 2.36 -3.89 16.09
CA VAL A 399 3.26 -5.00 15.76
C VAL A 399 4.54 -4.49 15.15
N GLY A 400 4.47 -3.58 14.18
CA GLY A 400 5.65 -2.97 13.56
C GLY A 400 6.58 -2.31 14.59
N ILE A 401 6.04 -1.45 15.44
CA ILE A 401 6.80 -0.79 16.51
C ILE A 401 7.50 -1.81 17.40
N THR A 402 6.79 -2.86 17.81
CA THR A 402 7.32 -3.89 18.73
C THR A 402 8.31 -4.86 18.08
N ARG A 403 8.62 -4.71 16.77
CA ARG A 403 9.73 -5.45 16.14
C ARG A 403 11.09 -4.84 16.43
N ALA A 404 11.14 -3.57 16.84
CA ALA A 404 12.36 -2.86 17.15
C ALA A 404 12.93 -3.29 18.52
N LYS A 405 14.24 -3.57 18.56
CA LYS A 405 15.00 -3.84 19.80
C LYS A 405 15.53 -2.57 20.41
N ASP A 406 16.26 -1.76 19.62
CA ASP A 406 17.05 -0.65 20.12
C ASP A 406 16.70 0.70 19.50
N LYS A 407 16.42 0.74 18.17
CA LYS A 407 16.09 1.99 17.46
C LYS A 407 14.81 1.86 16.63
N LEU A 408 14.01 2.91 16.65
CA LEU A 408 12.80 3.02 15.86
C LEU A 408 12.79 4.36 15.12
N TYR A 409 12.58 4.27 13.79
CA TYR A 409 12.42 5.38 12.88
C TYR A 409 10.99 5.36 12.35
N LEU A 410 10.25 6.45 12.52
CA LEU A 410 8.91 6.65 11.98
C LEU A 410 8.99 7.71 10.89
N ILE A 411 8.59 7.37 9.67
CA ILE A 411 8.89 8.19 8.50
C ILE A 411 7.63 8.37 7.66
N ARG A 412 7.42 9.60 7.19
CA ARG A 412 6.36 9.95 6.25
C ARG A 412 6.89 10.85 5.14
N ALA A 413 6.16 10.95 4.03
CA ALA A 413 6.38 11.93 2.99
C ALA A 413 5.29 13.01 2.99
N ILE A 414 5.63 14.30 2.70
CA ILE A 414 4.64 15.37 2.59
C ILE A 414 3.87 15.26 1.26
N GLN A 415 4.54 14.76 0.23
CA GLN A 415 3.97 14.57 -1.11
C GLN A 415 4.33 13.18 -1.62
N ARG A 416 3.41 12.55 -2.37
CA ARG A 416 3.62 11.28 -3.05
C ARG A 416 3.15 11.36 -4.49
N GLY A 417 3.77 10.58 -5.40
CA GLY A 417 3.33 10.47 -6.78
C GLY A 417 4.28 11.02 -7.84
N GLY A 418 5.52 11.36 -7.49
CA GLY A 418 6.56 11.73 -8.45
C GLY A 418 6.34 13.06 -9.19
N ARG A 419 7.21 13.37 -10.14
CA ARG A 419 7.15 14.61 -10.92
C ARG A 419 5.94 14.59 -11.88
N GLY A 420 4.95 15.43 -11.59
CA GLY A 420 3.80 15.67 -12.47
C GLY A 420 2.44 15.21 -11.92
N ALA A 421 2.42 14.42 -10.84
CA ALA A 421 1.20 13.96 -10.17
C ALA A 421 1.37 13.93 -8.64
N ALA A 422 2.22 14.83 -8.08
CA ALA A 422 2.46 14.87 -6.64
C ALA A 422 1.20 15.30 -5.90
N GLU A 423 0.69 14.43 -5.06
CA GLU A 423 -0.43 14.69 -4.16
C GLU A 423 0.09 14.97 -2.75
N GLU A 424 -0.46 15.99 -2.10
CA GLU A 424 -0.19 16.23 -0.67
C GLU A 424 -0.79 15.11 0.17
N THR A 425 -0.01 14.61 1.13
CA THR A 425 -0.44 13.58 2.06
C THR A 425 -0.67 14.17 3.45
N TYR A 426 -1.52 13.53 4.21
CA TYR A 426 -1.75 13.88 5.61
C TYR A 426 -1.00 12.91 6.52
N PRO A 427 -0.44 13.40 7.66
CA PRO A 427 0.19 12.52 8.63
C PRO A 427 -0.77 11.43 9.10
N SER A 428 -0.24 10.23 9.28
CA SER A 428 -0.99 9.14 9.90
C SER A 428 -1.54 9.57 11.25
N ARG A 429 -2.84 9.36 11.45
CA ARG A 429 -3.52 9.62 12.75
C ARG A 429 -2.94 8.81 13.90
N PHE A 430 -2.23 7.73 13.62
CA PHE A 430 -1.55 6.92 14.63
C PHE A 430 -0.31 7.60 15.21
N LEU A 431 0.24 8.60 14.54
CA LEU A 431 1.34 9.41 15.09
C LEU A 431 0.90 10.23 16.29
N ASP A 432 -0.37 10.68 16.34
CA ASP A 432 -0.94 11.42 17.47
C ASP A 432 -1.13 10.54 18.71
N ASP A 433 -1.13 9.23 18.55
CA ASP A 433 -1.23 8.27 19.66
C ASP A 433 0.12 8.01 20.35
N VAL A 434 1.22 8.32 19.68
CA VAL A 434 2.57 8.19 20.27
C VAL A 434 2.84 9.42 21.16
N PRO A 435 3.25 9.22 22.42
CA PRO A 435 3.56 10.34 23.31
C PRO A 435 4.62 11.29 22.73
N ALA A 436 4.31 12.59 22.70
CA ALA A 436 5.14 13.60 22.02
C ALA A 436 6.55 13.70 22.57
N GLU A 437 6.71 13.48 23.86
CA GLU A 437 8.00 13.53 24.57
C GLU A 437 8.97 12.42 24.13
N LEU A 438 8.45 11.38 23.46
CA LEU A 438 9.26 10.30 22.91
C LEU A 438 9.88 10.64 21.58
N PHE A 439 9.39 11.67 20.88
CA PHE A 439 9.91 12.03 19.57
C PHE A 439 11.18 12.88 19.64
N ILE A 440 12.09 12.57 18.71
CA ILE A 440 13.18 13.45 18.27
C ILE A 440 13.17 13.43 16.73
N GLY A 441 13.66 14.49 16.10
CA GLY A 441 13.83 14.48 14.62
C GLY A 441 13.51 15.79 13.95
N LYS A 442 13.38 15.76 12.64
CA LYS A 442 13.22 16.92 11.78
C LYS A 442 11.80 16.96 11.20
N THR A 443 11.02 17.96 11.61
CA THR A 443 9.82 18.38 10.90
C THR A 443 10.17 19.59 10.04
N ARG A 444 9.75 19.62 8.78
CA ARG A 444 10.00 20.73 7.86
C ARG A 444 9.24 22.00 8.26
N THR A 445 8.12 21.87 8.93
CA THR A 445 7.17 22.95 9.18
C THR A 445 7.27 23.57 10.57
N GLY A 446 8.10 23.05 11.47
CA GLY A 446 8.11 23.51 12.87
C GLY A 446 6.76 23.38 13.59
N ARG A 447 5.79 22.74 12.95
CA ARG A 447 4.49 22.44 13.56
C ARG A 447 4.69 21.36 14.60
N SER A 448 4.17 21.63 15.80
CA SER A 448 3.95 20.58 16.79
C SER A 448 3.17 19.44 16.15
N ILE A 449 3.63 18.20 16.34
CA ILE A 449 2.94 16.97 15.91
C ILE A 449 1.49 16.92 16.48
N HIS A 450 1.16 17.77 17.43
CA HIS A 450 -0.15 17.94 18.05
C HIS A 450 -1.05 19.00 17.38
N GLY A 451 -0.74 19.47 16.18
CA GLY A 451 -1.72 20.19 15.41
C GLY A 451 -2.84 19.20 15.02
N ARG A 452 -4.05 19.37 15.62
CA ARG A 452 -5.26 18.69 15.16
C ARG A 452 -5.19 18.63 13.64
N ALA A 453 -5.19 17.40 13.09
CA ALA A 453 -5.44 17.24 11.67
C ALA A 453 -6.70 18.06 11.36
N PRO A 454 -6.72 18.92 10.33
CA PRO A 454 -7.99 19.46 9.87
C PRO A 454 -8.87 18.24 9.63
N GLU A 455 -10.09 18.27 10.14
CA GLU A 455 -11.08 17.22 9.88
C GLU A 455 -11.04 16.97 8.38
N THR A 456 -10.56 15.81 7.99
CA THR A 456 -10.41 15.50 6.57
C THR A 456 -11.80 15.54 5.96
N LEU A 457 -11.92 15.96 4.70
CA LEU A 457 -13.18 15.95 3.94
C LEU A 457 -13.94 14.60 4.06
N TRP A 458 -13.26 13.54 4.44
CA TRP A 458 -13.78 12.19 4.66
C TRP A 458 -14.34 11.96 6.07
N SER A 459 -13.88 12.69 7.10
CA SER A 459 -14.44 12.58 8.47
C SER A 459 -15.78 13.31 8.61
N LEU A 460 -16.17 14.11 7.63
CA LEU A 460 -17.44 14.83 7.60
C LEU A 460 -18.65 13.94 7.24
N HIS A 461 -18.43 12.68 6.81
CA HIS A 461 -19.51 11.78 6.40
C HIS A 461 -20.01 10.82 7.49
N SER A 462 -19.50 10.87 8.71
CA SER A 462 -19.84 9.90 9.76
C SER A 462 -20.47 10.44 11.03
N LYS A 463 -21.35 11.48 10.91
CA LYS A 463 -22.38 11.74 11.91
C LYS A 463 -23.65 12.21 11.19
N PRO A 464 -24.82 11.60 11.41
CA PRO A 464 -26.06 12.25 11.09
C PRO A 464 -26.23 13.38 12.11
N GLN A 465 -25.63 14.54 11.82
CA GLN A 465 -26.00 15.78 12.49
C GLN A 465 -27.35 16.21 11.92
N ALA A 466 -28.30 16.46 12.80
CA ALA A 466 -29.56 17.07 12.43
C ALA A 466 -29.28 18.24 11.48
N ALA A 467 -29.95 18.25 10.33
CA ALA A 467 -29.82 19.24 9.30
C ALA A 467 -29.95 20.64 9.92
N SER A 468 -28.81 21.34 10.04
CA SER A 468 -28.84 22.79 10.19
C SER A 468 -29.29 23.33 8.85
N ILE A 469 -30.45 23.93 8.82
CA ILE A 469 -30.95 24.68 7.68
C ILE A 469 -29.93 25.80 7.46
N LEU A 470 -29.10 25.69 6.41
CA LEU A 470 -28.21 26.76 5.97
C LEU A 470 -29.07 27.89 5.46
N GLU A 471 -29.20 28.96 6.26
CA GLU A 471 -29.91 30.18 5.81
C GLU A 471 -29.00 30.92 4.82
N VAL A 472 -29.60 31.31 3.70
CA VAL A 472 -28.99 32.14 2.67
C VAL A 472 -28.56 33.47 3.28
N LYS A 473 -27.28 33.77 3.28
CA LYS A 473 -26.70 34.98 3.89
C LYS A 473 -26.90 36.21 3.00
N PHE A 474 -26.80 36.03 1.68
CA PHE A 474 -26.94 37.09 0.70
C PHE A 474 -28.27 36.98 -0.06
N ARG A 475 -29.25 37.78 0.26
CA ARG A 475 -30.57 37.76 -0.43
C ARG A 475 -30.51 38.63 -1.68
N ALA A 476 -31.33 38.32 -2.69
CA ALA A 476 -31.50 39.16 -3.86
C ALA A 476 -31.86 40.59 -3.47
N GLY A 477 -31.23 41.57 -4.08
CA GLY A 477 -31.36 42.99 -3.75
C GLY A 477 -30.41 43.50 -2.66
N THR A 478 -29.61 42.62 -2.03
CA THR A 478 -28.61 43.05 -1.04
C THR A 478 -27.45 43.78 -1.72
N HIS A 479 -27.10 44.98 -1.21
CA HIS A 479 -25.92 45.68 -1.64
C HIS A 479 -24.69 45.11 -0.97
N VAL A 480 -23.66 44.77 -1.78
CA VAL A 480 -22.44 44.15 -1.31
C VAL A 480 -21.22 44.89 -1.86
N ARG A 481 -20.10 44.82 -1.14
CA ARG A 481 -18.81 45.35 -1.60
C ARG A 481 -17.80 44.23 -1.74
N HIS A 482 -17.16 44.18 -2.89
CA HIS A 482 -16.03 43.31 -3.18
C HIS A 482 -14.72 44.12 -3.22
N GLN A 483 -13.63 43.60 -2.68
CA GLN A 483 -12.38 44.33 -2.52
C GLN A 483 -11.80 44.85 -3.85
N VAL A 484 -11.99 44.12 -4.94
CA VAL A 484 -11.39 44.42 -6.26
C VAL A 484 -12.38 45.10 -7.19
N TRP A 485 -13.69 44.76 -7.13
CA TRP A 485 -14.71 45.23 -8.11
C TRP A 485 -15.65 46.31 -7.57
N GLY A 486 -15.46 46.70 -6.32
CA GLY A 486 -16.24 47.76 -5.71
C GLY A 486 -17.66 47.31 -5.27
N GLU A 487 -18.62 48.22 -5.39
CA GLU A 487 -19.99 47.98 -4.97
C GLU A 487 -20.80 47.24 -6.03
N GLY A 488 -21.67 46.34 -5.58
CA GLY A 488 -22.54 45.56 -6.44
C GLY A 488 -23.84 45.19 -5.75
N ILE A 489 -24.81 44.69 -6.51
CA ILE A 489 -26.11 44.25 -6.03
C ILE A 489 -26.27 42.76 -6.32
N VAL A 490 -26.69 42.01 -5.32
CA VAL A 490 -27.01 40.58 -5.42
C VAL A 490 -28.24 40.39 -6.28
N LEU A 491 -28.15 39.65 -7.36
CA LEU A 491 -29.26 39.32 -8.24
C LEU A 491 -29.97 38.03 -7.80
N ASP A 492 -29.17 37.02 -7.46
CA ASP A 492 -29.65 35.70 -7.03
C ASP A 492 -28.66 35.07 -6.09
N SER A 493 -29.16 34.23 -5.19
CA SER A 493 -28.33 33.45 -4.28
C SER A 493 -28.95 32.08 -4.05
N ARG A 494 -28.14 31.05 -4.15
CA ARG A 494 -28.55 29.66 -3.96
C ARG A 494 -27.45 28.87 -3.29
N ILE A 495 -27.83 27.89 -2.49
CA ILE A 495 -26.88 26.94 -1.89
C ILE A 495 -26.65 25.82 -2.90
N GLN A 496 -25.41 25.63 -3.25
CA GLN A 496 -24.93 24.54 -4.12
C GLN A 496 -23.63 23.96 -3.54
N ASP A 497 -23.56 22.64 -3.39
CA ASP A 497 -22.38 21.91 -2.88
C ASP A 497 -21.85 22.48 -1.54
N GLU A 498 -22.77 22.76 -0.58
CA GLU A 498 -22.49 23.30 0.75
C GLU A 498 -21.93 24.74 0.79
N ASP A 499 -21.87 25.44 -0.34
CA ASP A 499 -21.53 26.87 -0.39
C ASP A 499 -22.69 27.70 -0.95
N GLU A 500 -22.74 28.98 -0.56
CA GLU A 500 -23.69 29.92 -1.10
C GLU A 500 -23.11 30.55 -2.37
N ILE A 501 -23.70 30.21 -3.52
CA ILE A 501 -23.35 30.80 -4.82
C ILE A 501 -24.20 32.05 -5.05
N VAL A 502 -23.52 33.18 -5.20
CA VAL A 502 -24.13 34.50 -5.31
C VAL A 502 -23.86 35.10 -6.68
N ASP A 503 -24.92 35.44 -7.41
CA ASP A 503 -24.81 36.19 -8.65
C ASP A 503 -24.94 37.70 -8.32
N VAL A 504 -23.82 38.45 -8.51
CA VAL A 504 -23.73 39.89 -8.16
C VAL A 504 -23.47 40.71 -9.43
N VAL A 505 -24.21 41.79 -9.62
CA VAL A 505 -23.92 42.78 -10.65
C VAL A 505 -23.08 43.91 -10.06
N PHE A 506 -21.92 44.15 -10.62
CA PHE A 506 -21.01 45.25 -10.29
C PHE A 506 -21.01 46.29 -11.42
N GLU A 507 -20.98 47.56 -11.09
CA GLU A 507 -20.94 48.62 -12.11
C GLU A 507 -19.71 48.54 -13.01
N SER A 508 -18.57 48.12 -12.46
CA SER A 508 -17.30 48.11 -13.16
C SER A 508 -17.06 46.91 -14.08
N VAL A 509 -17.68 45.72 -13.77
CA VAL A 509 -17.33 44.43 -14.43
C VAL A 509 -18.57 43.59 -14.82
N GLY A 510 -19.78 44.13 -14.65
CA GLY A 510 -21.03 43.41 -14.95
C GLY A 510 -21.32 42.28 -13.98
N ILE A 511 -22.07 41.27 -14.45
CA ILE A 511 -22.50 40.13 -13.60
C ILE A 511 -21.36 39.19 -13.35
N LYS A 512 -21.16 38.82 -12.09
CA LYS A 512 -20.19 37.80 -11.64
C LYS A 512 -20.90 36.77 -10.75
N ARG A 513 -20.58 35.50 -10.99
CA ARG A 513 -21.00 34.39 -10.13
C ARG A 513 -19.87 34.06 -9.16
N LEU A 514 -20.14 34.09 -7.87
CA LEU A 514 -19.15 34.03 -6.80
C LEU A 514 -19.58 33.02 -5.74
N ALA A 515 -18.64 32.26 -5.23
CA ALA A 515 -18.80 31.47 -4.03
C ALA A 515 -18.62 32.37 -2.80
N ALA A 516 -19.63 32.48 -1.96
CA ALA A 516 -19.64 33.41 -0.83
C ALA A 516 -18.51 33.17 0.18
N SER A 517 -18.10 31.92 0.34
CA SER A 517 -16.98 31.53 1.21
C SER A 517 -15.62 32.09 0.73
N LEU A 518 -15.45 32.28 -0.58
CA LEU A 518 -14.19 32.69 -1.20
C LEU A 518 -14.17 34.17 -1.61
N ALA A 519 -15.34 34.77 -1.86
CA ALA A 519 -15.46 36.06 -2.50
C ALA A 519 -15.25 37.26 -1.56
N ASN A 520 -15.11 37.07 -0.25
CA ASN A 520 -14.96 38.13 0.75
C ASN A 520 -15.95 39.30 0.56
N LEU A 521 -17.22 38.98 0.27
CA LEU A 521 -18.29 39.96 0.11
C LEU A 521 -18.71 40.53 1.47
N THR A 522 -18.74 41.84 1.58
CA THR A 522 -19.29 42.53 2.75
C THR A 522 -20.63 43.19 2.40
N VAL A 523 -21.64 42.96 3.22
CA VAL A 523 -22.95 43.61 3.05
C VAL A 523 -22.82 45.08 3.40
N ILE A 524 -23.30 45.93 2.51
CA ILE A 524 -23.43 47.36 2.72
C ILE A 524 -24.88 47.61 3.05
N LYS A 525 -25.16 48.32 4.15
CA LYS A 525 -26.53 48.67 4.53
C LYS A 525 -27.12 49.68 3.59
#